data_3c95c3d58f9ec58f3758a2bfd9169bb3
#
_entry.id   3c95c3d58f9ec58f3758a2bfd9169bb3
#
_cell.length_a   1.000
_cell.length_b   1.000
_cell.length_c   1.000
_cell.angle_alpha   90.00
_cell.angle_beta   90.00
_cell.angle_gamma   90.00
#
_symmetry.space_group_name_H-M   'P 1'
#
loop_
_entity.id
_entity.type
_entity.pdbx_description
1 polymer ?
#
loop_
_entity_poly.entity_id
_entity_poly.type
_entity_poly.pdbx_seq_one_letter_code
_entity_poly.pdbx_strand_id
1 'polypeptide(L)'
;MNLSFEQIESLSPDLVWDNSLENITAKPLSPNLKSWLTETNLLTNRIKESGHNYAVQVLKESLSSPPMLLKNKNDADQNYIREVVLSVDNDACILAQTLVPNSTLELNRWIQSLGEQPLGERLSMMPKVSRSAFEYAYLELSEVSILSLIHI
;
A
#
# COMPACT_ATOMS: atom_id res chain seq x y z
N MET A 1 -6.30 -7.12 15.59
CA MET A 1 -6.57 -8.07 14.50
C MET A 1 -5.34 -8.13 13.60
N ASN A 2 -4.72 -9.30 13.44
CA ASN A 2 -3.58 -9.44 12.55
C ASN A 2 -4.09 -9.73 11.14
N LEU A 3 -4.45 -8.69 10.39
CA LEU A 3 -4.83 -8.80 9.00
C LEU A 3 -3.56 -9.09 8.17
N SER A 4 -3.57 -10.14 7.37
CA SER A 4 -2.48 -10.45 6.42
C SER A 4 -2.94 -10.25 4.98
N PHE A 5 -1.99 -10.04 4.05
CA PHE A 5 -2.33 -9.97 2.62
C PHE A 5 -2.98 -11.25 2.12
N GLU A 6 -2.57 -12.43 2.59
CA GLU A 6 -3.19 -13.70 2.21
C GLU A 6 -4.68 -13.76 2.59
N GLN A 7 -5.05 -13.22 3.76
CA GLN A 7 -6.45 -13.12 4.16
C GLN A 7 -7.23 -12.15 3.27
N ILE A 8 -6.66 -10.99 2.96
CA ILE A 8 -7.28 -10.01 2.06
C ILE A 8 -7.46 -10.62 0.67
N GLU A 9 -6.44 -11.28 0.12
CA GLU A 9 -6.47 -11.91 -1.19
C GLU A 9 -7.50 -13.03 -1.28
N SER A 10 -7.64 -13.85 -0.25
CA SER A 10 -8.63 -14.94 -0.21
C SER A 10 -10.09 -14.46 -0.21
N LEU A 11 -10.32 -13.24 0.27
CA LEU A 11 -11.66 -12.66 0.42
C LEU A 11 -12.04 -11.71 -0.74
N SER A 12 -11.13 -11.45 -1.68
CA SER A 12 -11.28 -10.36 -2.63
C SER A 12 -11.10 -10.72 -4.10
N PRO A 13 -11.65 -11.84 -4.62
CA PRO A 13 -11.47 -12.20 -6.02
C PRO A 13 -12.04 -11.14 -6.99
N ASP A 14 -13.01 -10.32 -6.57
CA ASP A 14 -13.79 -9.39 -7.40
C ASP A 14 -13.75 -7.94 -6.91
N LEU A 15 -12.61 -7.47 -6.37
CA LEU A 15 -12.47 -6.08 -5.96
C LEU A 15 -12.65 -5.12 -7.13
N VAL A 16 -13.59 -4.19 -6.98
CA VAL A 16 -13.80 -3.09 -7.92
C VAL A 16 -13.04 -1.87 -7.41
N TRP A 17 -12.13 -1.36 -8.24
CA TRP A 17 -11.35 -0.17 -7.96
C TRP A 17 -11.97 1.06 -8.63
N ASP A 18 -12.03 2.18 -7.91
CA ASP A 18 -12.56 3.45 -8.40
C ASP A 18 -11.71 4.61 -7.86
N ASN A 19 -11.62 5.70 -8.62
CA ASN A 19 -10.89 6.89 -8.23
C ASN A 19 -11.65 7.78 -7.22
N SER A 20 -12.90 7.48 -6.96
CA SER A 20 -13.76 8.21 -6.03
C SER A 20 -14.17 7.33 -4.84
N LEU A 21 -13.92 7.82 -3.64
CA LEU A 21 -14.34 7.17 -2.39
C LEU A 21 -15.86 7.05 -2.28
N GLU A 22 -16.60 7.99 -2.87
CA GLU A 22 -18.07 7.98 -2.88
C GLU A 22 -18.65 6.82 -3.68
N ASN A 23 -17.91 6.31 -4.67
CA ASN A 23 -18.37 5.23 -5.54
C ASN A 23 -18.16 3.83 -4.94
N ILE A 24 -17.22 3.67 -4.02
CA ILE A 24 -16.83 2.35 -3.51
C ILE A 24 -17.68 1.86 -2.34
N THR A 25 -18.40 2.73 -1.64
CA THR A 25 -19.25 2.36 -0.51
C THR A 25 -20.44 3.27 -0.36
N ALA A 26 -21.60 2.69 -0.09
CA ALA A 26 -22.79 3.43 0.29
C ALA A 26 -22.80 3.87 1.77
N LYS A 27 -21.89 3.32 2.60
CA LYS A 27 -21.74 3.70 4.01
C LYS A 27 -20.90 4.98 4.12
N PRO A 28 -21.35 5.98 4.87
CA PRO A 28 -20.58 7.20 5.05
C PRO A 28 -19.27 6.91 5.78
N LEU A 29 -18.16 7.38 5.23
CA LEU A 29 -16.85 7.30 5.86
C LEU A 29 -16.71 8.38 6.94
N SER A 30 -16.06 8.06 8.05
CA SER A 30 -15.72 9.08 9.01
C SER A 30 -14.81 10.15 8.39
N PRO A 31 -14.94 11.43 8.77
CA PRO A 31 -14.07 12.49 8.26
C PRO A 31 -12.58 12.20 8.47
N ASN A 32 -12.24 11.57 9.60
CA ASN A 32 -10.87 11.18 9.90
C ASN A 32 -10.35 10.12 8.91
N LEU A 33 -11.09 9.05 8.68
CA LEU A 33 -10.71 8.00 7.73
C LEU A 33 -10.60 8.56 6.31
N LYS A 34 -11.56 9.38 5.89
CA LYS A 34 -11.51 10.05 4.57
C LYS A 34 -10.24 10.89 4.44
N SER A 35 -9.89 11.66 5.46
CA SER A 35 -8.66 12.47 5.49
C SER A 35 -7.38 11.64 5.35
N TRP A 36 -7.33 10.44 5.94
CA TRP A 36 -6.20 9.53 5.78
C TRP A 36 -6.11 8.94 4.36
N LEU A 37 -7.24 8.53 3.80
CA LEU A 37 -7.29 7.92 2.47
C LEU A 37 -6.97 8.90 1.33
N THR A 38 -7.27 10.18 1.52
CA THR A 38 -7.03 11.24 0.53
C THR A 38 -5.76 12.05 0.78
N GLU A 39 -4.88 11.59 1.68
CA GLU A 39 -3.61 12.27 1.96
C GLU A 39 -2.71 12.32 0.72
N THR A 40 -2.41 13.51 0.25
CA THR A 40 -1.59 13.74 -0.93
C THR A 40 -0.10 13.87 -0.62
N ASN A 41 0.24 14.13 0.64
CA ASN A 41 1.62 14.15 1.12
C ASN A 41 2.10 12.73 1.45
N LEU A 42 3.32 12.62 1.96
CA LEU A 42 3.84 11.34 2.41
C LEU A 42 3.07 10.86 3.65
N LEU A 43 2.40 9.73 3.52
CA LEU A 43 1.70 9.08 4.62
C LEU A 43 2.63 8.80 5.82
N THR A 44 3.89 8.49 5.56
CA THR A 44 4.91 8.31 6.59
C THR A 44 5.13 9.56 7.44
N ASN A 45 5.11 10.74 6.86
CA ASN A 45 5.23 11.99 7.62
C ASN A 45 4.03 12.16 8.55
N ARG A 46 2.82 11.96 8.02
CA ARG A 46 1.60 12.07 8.81
C ARG A 46 1.56 11.04 9.95
N ILE A 47 2.05 9.82 9.72
CA ILE A 47 2.16 8.79 10.75
C ILE A 47 3.15 9.21 11.83
N LYS A 48 4.32 9.71 11.44
CA LYS A 48 5.33 10.21 12.39
C LYS A 48 4.82 11.36 13.25
N GLU A 49 3.98 12.22 12.70
CA GLU A 49 3.35 13.33 13.43
C GLU A 49 2.25 12.87 14.39
N SER A 50 1.67 11.68 14.18
CA SER A 50 0.55 11.17 15.00
C SER A 50 0.97 10.46 16.28
N GLY A 51 2.26 10.12 16.44
CA GLY A 51 2.76 9.38 17.59
C GLY A 51 4.25 9.54 17.80
N HIS A 52 4.80 8.79 18.74
CA HIS A 52 6.18 8.98 19.20
C HIS A 52 7.17 7.99 18.57
N ASN A 53 6.79 6.72 18.45
CA ASN A 53 7.67 5.66 17.97
C ASN A 53 7.13 5.09 16.65
N TYR A 54 7.65 5.61 15.55
CA TYR A 54 7.36 5.09 14.22
C TYR A 54 8.29 3.93 13.89
N ALA A 55 7.75 2.86 13.33
CA ALA A 55 8.53 1.71 12.87
C ALA A 55 8.00 1.16 11.55
N VAL A 56 8.91 0.59 10.75
CA VAL A 56 8.60 -0.20 9.55
C VAL A 56 9.09 -1.62 9.80
N GLN A 57 8.19 -2.58 9.70
CA GLN A 57 8.54 -4.00 9.76
C GLN A 57 8.36 -4.61 8.38
N VAL A 58 9.41 -5.22 7.86
CA VAL A 58 9.34 -5.99 6.62
C VAL A 58 8.76 -7.37 6.93
N LEU A 59 7.64 -7.71 6.28
CA LEU A 59 6.99 -9.01 6.42
C LEU A 59 7.47 -9.99 5.37
N LYS A 60 7.65 -9.51 4.13
CA LYS A 60 8.01 -10.33 2.99
C LYS A 60 8.75 -9.52 1.95
N GLU A 61 9.75 -10.13 1.34
CA GLU A 61 10.40 -9.69 0.11
C GLU A 61 10.63 -10.91 -0.77
N SER A 62 10.11 -10.90 -1.99
CA SER A 62 10.23 -12.04 -2.90
C SER A 62 10.11 -11.63 -4.37
N LEU A 63 10.68 -12.45 -5.25
CA LEU A 63 10.38 -12.41 -6.68
C LEU A 63 9.29 -13.44 -6.95
N SER A 64 8.14 -12.99 -7.44
CA SER A 64 6.98 -13.86 -7.69
C SER A 64 6.04 -13.29 -8.74
N SER A 65 5.06 -14.09 -9.16
CA SER A 65 3.92 -13.61 -9.92
C SER A 65 3.16 -12.53 -9.14
N PRO A 66 2.47 -11.59 -9.83
CA PRO A 66 1.74 -10.53 -9.15
C PRO A 66 0.67 -11.12 -8.23
N PRO A 67 0.52 -10.58 -7.01
CA PRO A 67 -0.56 -10.93 -6.11
C PRO A 67 -1.92 -10.68 -6.75
N MET A 68 -2.94 -11.41 -6.33
CA MET A 68 -4.30 -11.30 -6.89
C MET A 68 -4.84 -9.87 -6.86
N LEU A 69 -4.60 -9.15 -5.77
CA LEU A 69 -4.99 -7.73 -5.62
C LEU A 69 -4.40 -6.81 -6.69
N LEU A 70 -3.22 -7.15 -7.21
CA LEU A 70 -2.47 -6.32 -8.16
C LEU A 70 -2.35 -6.97 -9.54
N LYS A 71 -2.95 -8.15 -9.76
CA LYS A 71 -2.81 -8.93 -11.00
C LYS A 71 -3.23 -8.14 -12.25
N ASN A 72 -4.31 -7.39 -12.16
CA ASN A 72 -4.81 -6.58 -13.27
C ASN A 72 -3.98 -5.32 -13.53
N LYS A 73 -3.01 -5.02 -12.69
CA LYS A 73 -2.16 -3.83 -12.78
C LYS A 73 -0.80 -4.11 -13.40
N ASN A 74 -0.41 -5.38 -13.48
CA ASN A 74 0.84 -5.78 -14.13
C ASN A 74 0.80 -7.25 -14.54
N ASP A 75 0.93 -7.49 -15.84
CA ASP A 75 0.93 -8.84 -16.45
C ASP A 75 2.33 -9.47 -16.52
N ALA A 76 3.37 -8.83 -15.99
CA ALA A 76 4.70 -9.39 -15.97
C ALA A 76 4.77 -10.66 -15.12
N ASP A 77 5.39 -11.71 -15.64
CA ASP A 77 5.48 -13.02 -14.97
C ASP A 77 6.29 -13.00 -13.68
N GLN A 78 7.22 -12.07 -13.55
CA GLN A 78 8.03 -11.89 -12.35
C GLN A 78 8.05 -10.45 -11.89
N ASN A 79 7.75 -10.26 -10.63
CA ASN A 79 7.75 -8.98 -9.95
C ASN A 79 8.45 -9.13 -8.61
N TYR A 80 9.11 -8.07 -8.17
CA TYR A 80 9.53 -7.96 -6.80
C TYR A 80 8.34 -7.49 -5.95
N ILE A 81 8.00 -8.28 -4.97
CA ILE A 81 6.93 -8.02 -4.02
C ILE A 81 7.57 -7.70 -2.68
N ARG A 82 7.16 -6.58 -2.11
CA ARG A 82 7.56 -6.15 -0.78
C ARG A 82 6.31 -5.86 0.06
N GLU A 83 6.21 -6.52 1.20
CA GLU A 83 5.13 -6.34 2.17
C GLU A 83 5.69 -5.79 3.46
N VAL A 84 5.10 -4.73 3.97
CA VAL A 84 5.54 -4.08 5.20
C VAL A 84 4.34 -3.69 6.07
N VAL A 85 4.56 -3.66 7.36
CA VAL A 85 3.68 -3.01 8.34
C VAL A 85 4.33 -1.72 8.82
N LEU A 86 3.55 -0.66 8.81
CA LEU A 86 3.89 0.61 9.42
C LEU A 86 3.16 0.70 10.76
N SER A 87 3.89 0.97 11.81
CA SER A 87 3.35 1.04 13.17
C SER A 87 3.74 2.32 13.88
N VAL A 88 2.91 2.72 14.85
CA VAL A 88 3.15 3.83 15.76
C VAL A 88 2.91 3.32 17.17
N ASP A 89 3.87 3.56 18.07
CA ASP A 89 3.81 3.14 19.47
C ASP A 89 3.42 1.66 19.66
N ASN A 90 3.92 0.79 18.75
CA ASN A 90 3.65 -0.64 18.61
C ASN A 90 2.26 -1.02 18.06
N ASP A 91 1.43 -0.06 17.72
CA ASP A 91 0.15 -0.31 17.06
C ASP A 91 0.33 -0.33 15.53
N ALA A 92 -0.06 -1.41 14.88
CA ALA A 92 -0.06 -1.53 13.43
C ALA A 92 -1.12 -0.61 12.81
N CYS A 93 -0.67 0.36 12.00
CA CYS A 93 -1.53 1.36 11.40
C CYS A 93 -1.79 1.12 9.92
N ILE A 94 -0.78 0.65 9.18
CA ILE A 94 -0.86 0.44 7.74
C ILE A 94 -0.17 -0.86 7.37
N LEU A 95 -0.87 -1.66 6.59
CA LEU A 95 -0.32 -2.82 5.88
C LEU A 95 -0.12 -2.40 4.42
N ALA A 96 1.13 -2.40 3.94
CA ALA A 96 1.46 -1.94 2.60
C ALA A 96 2.13 -3.04 1.77
N GLN A 97 1.64 -3.24 0.55
CA GLN A 97 2.21 -4.14 -0.43
C GLN A 97 2.69 -3.33 -1.64
N THR A 98 3.94 -3.55 -2.03
CA THR A 98 4.55 -2.92 -3.21
C THR A 98 4.84 -3.99 -4.24
N LEU A 99 4.48 -3.70 -5.48
CA LEU A 99 4.83 -4.51 -6.63
C LEU A 99 5.75 -3.70 -7.55
N VAL A 100 6.92 -4.24 -7.85
CA VAL A 100 7.89 -3.63 -8.76
C VAL A 100 8.16 -4.60 -9.91
N PRO A 101 7.84 -4.24 -11.17
CA PRO A 101 8.18 -5.05 -12.32
C PRO A 101 9.68 -5.33 -12.37
N ASN A 102 10.08 -6.52 -12.80
CA ASN A 102 11.50 -6.91 -12.84
C ASN A 102 12.33 -5.93 -13.67
N SER A 103 11.81 -5.47 -14.81
CA SER A 103 12.49 -4.46 -15.64
C SER A 103 12.75 -3.14 -14.91
N THR A 104 11.84 -2.73 -14.06
CA THR A 104 12.00 -1.54 -13.20
C THR A 104 13.01 -1.81 -12.08
N LEU A 105 12.97 -3.00 -11.49
CA LEU A 105 13.90 -3.40 -10.44
C LEU A 105 15.36 -3.45 -10.94
N GLU A 106 15.60 -3.97 -12.14
CA GLU A 106 16.93 -4.01 -12.73
C GLU A 106 17.58 -2.64 -12.85
N LEU A 107 16.77 -1.61 -13.13
CA LEU A 107 17.21 -0.22 -13.19
C LEU A 107 17.29 0.45 -11.81
N ASN A 108 16.64 -0.13 -10.81
CA ASN A 108 16.48 0.45 -9.47
C ASN A 108 16.79 -0.56 -8.37
N ARG A 109 17.94 -1.23 -8.44
CA ARG A 109 18.34 -2.29 -7.50
C ARG A 109 18.41 -1.85 -6.04
N TRP A 110 18.52 -0.53 -5.80
CA TRP A 110 18.47 0.05 -4.46
C TRP A 110 17.18 -0.29 -3.70
N ILE A 111 16.08 -0.62 -4.42
CA ILE A 111 14.79 -1.01 -3.82
C ILE A 111 14.96 -2.26 -2.95
N GLN A 112 15.79 -3.22 -3.35
CA GLN A 112 16.08 -4.44 -2.59
C GLN A 112 16.95 -4.19 -1.34
N SER A 113 17.58 -3.03 -1.24
CA SER A 113 18.43 -2.66 -0.10
C SER A 113 17.75 -1.67 0.86
N LEU A 114 16.45 -1.44 0.72
CA LEU A 114 15.69 -0.50 1.57
C LEU A 114 15.67 -0.92 3.05
N GLY A 115 15.67 -2.24 3.34
CA GLY A 115 15.50 -2.71 4.71
C GLY A 115 14.23 -2.13 5.34
N GLU A 116 14.35 -1.50 6.50
CA GLU A 116 13.23 -0.87 7.21
C GLU A 116 12.94 0.58 6.78
N GLN A 117 13.54 1.04 5.69
CA GLN A 117 13.26 2.39 5.17
C GLN A 117 11.96 2.41 4.38
N PRO A 118 11.11 3.44 4.57
CA PRO A 118 9.91 3.62 3.78
C PRO A 118 10.23 3.91 2.31
N LEU A 119 9.65 3.15 1.39
CA LEU A 119 9.84 3.36 -0.05
C LEU A 119 9.41 4.76 -0.48
N GLY A 120 8.27 5.23 0.02
CA GLY A 120 7.72 6.56 -0.33
C GLY A 120 8.67 7.70 0.01
N GLU A 121 9.36 7.65 1.14
CA GLU A 121 10.36 8.66 1.51
C GLU A 121 11.51 8.68 0.50
N ARG A 122 12.01 7.50 0.14
CA ARG A 122 13.11 7.40 -0.83
C ARG A 122 12.71 7.92 -2.21
N LEU A 123 11.52 7.56 -2.67
CA LEU A 123 10.99 8.02 -3.96
C LEU A 123 10.77 9.54 -3.99
N SER A 124 10.32 10.14 -2.88
CA SER A 124 10.09 11.58 -2.81
C SER A 124 11.36 12.43 -2.96
N MET A 125 12.52 11.85 -2.70
CA MET A 125 13.83 12.50 -2.86
C MET A 125 14.35 12.39 -4.30
N MET A 126 13.72 11.59 -5.14
CA MET A 126 14.20 11.34 -6.51
C MET A 126 13.59 12.34 -7.49
N PRO A 127 14.40 12.99 -8.34
CA PRO A 127 13.88 13.85 -9.41
C PRO A 127 13.11 13.01 -10.44
N LYS A 128 12.06 13.59 -11.00
CA LYS A 128 11.25 12.97 -12.07
C LYS A 128 10.40 11.75 -11.66
N VAL A 129 10.17 11.54 -10.39
CA VAL A 129 9.18 10.57 -9.93
C VAL A 129 7.82 11.26 -9.92
N SER A 130 6.83 10.61 -10.53
CA SER A 130 5.43 11.05 -10.50
C SER A 130 4.55 9.96 -9.91
N ARG A 131 3.44 10.35 -9.34
CA ARG A 131 2.45 9.46 -8.74
C ARG A 131 1.12 9.62 -9.48
N SER A 132 0.46 8.50 -9.77
CA SER A 132 -0.91 8.52 -10.31
C SER A 132 -1.92 9.06 -9.29
N ALA A 133 -3.14 9.29 -9.75
CA ALA A 133 -4.27 9.45 -8.85
C ALA A 133 -4.46 8.17 -8.00
N PHE A 134 -5.07 8.34 -6.83
CA PHE A 134 -5.46 7.20 -6.01
C PHE A 134 -6.59 6.41 -6.66
N GLU A 135 -6.56 5.12 -6.45
CA GLU A 135 -7.70 4.23 -6.64
C GLU A 135 -8.04 3.59 -5.30
N TYR A 136 -9.31 3.37 -5.05
CA TYR A 136 -9.84 2.83 -3.82
C TYR A 136 -10.69 1.60 -4.11
N ALA A 137 -10.72 0.67 -3.17
CA ALA A 137 -11.64 -0.46 -3.19
C ALA A 137 -12.19 -0.71 -1.80
N TYR A 138 -13.42 -1.16 -1.72
CA TYR A 138 -14.07 -1.52 -0.47
C TYR A 138 -14.11 -3.04 -0.33
N LEU A 139 -13.63 -3.51 0.79
CA LEU A 139 -13.68 -4.92 1.17
C LEU A 139 -14.44 -5.05 2.49
N GLU A 140 -15.52 -5.82 2.50
CA GLU A 140 -16.28 -6.12 3.70
C GLU A 140 -15.70 -7.37 4.37
N LEU A 141 -15.01 -7.15 5.47
CA LEU A 141 -14.61 -8.18 6.42
C LEU A 141 -15.63 -8.19 7.56
N SER A 142 -15.42 -9.01 8.59
CA SER A 142 -16.18 -8.91 9.85
C SER A 142 -16.14 -7.48 10.44
N GLU A 143 -15.10 -6.74 10.07
CA GLU A 143 -14.97 -5.27 10.26
C GLU A 143 -14.71 -4.63 8.90
N VAL A 144 -15.22 -3.41 8.71
CA VAL A 144 -15.11 -2.67 7.45
C VAL A 144 -13.66 -2.31 7.17
N SER A 145 -13.14 -2.72 6.02
CA SER A 145 -11.82 -2.35 5.56
C SER A 145 -11.87 -1.68 4.19
N ILE A 146 -11.13 -0.58 4.05
CA ILE A 146 -10.98 0.12 2.78
C ILE A 146 -9.53 0.00 2.35
N LEU A 147 -9.34 -0.44 1.12
CA LEU A 147 -8.04 -0.55 0.49
C LEU A 147 -7.79 0.69 -0.37
N SER A 148 -6.57 1.18 -0.35
CA SER A 148 -6.12 2.26 -1.21
C SER A 148 -4.94 1.79 -2.06
N LEU A 149 -4.98 2.09 -3.33
CA LEU A 149 -3.93 1.76 -4.29
C LEU A 149 -3.36 3.03 -4.90
N ILE A 150 -2.04 3.07 -5.02
CA ILE A 150 -1.29 4.16 -5.63
C ILE A 150 -0.30 3.57 -6.62
N HIS A 151 -0.26 4.11 -7.83
CA HIS A 151 0.78 3.83 -8.82
C HIS A 151 1.83 4.94 -8.83
N ILE A 152 3.07 4.55 -8.88
CA ILE A 152 4.22 5.47 -8.93
C ILE A 152 5.06 5.14 -10.16
#